data_400ad19c47df763a10d5e77d5dcf1a56
#
_entry.id   400ad19c47df763a10d5e77d5dcf1a56
#
_cell.length_a   1.000
_cell.length_b   1.000
_cell.length_c   1.000
_cell.angle_alpha   90.00
_cell.angle_beta   90.00
_cell.angle_gamma   90.00
#
_symmetry.space_group_name_H-M   'P 1'
#
loop_
_entity.id
_entity.type
_entity.pdbx_description
1 polymer ?
#
loop_
_entity_poly.entity_id
_entity_poly.type
_entity_poly.pdbx_seq_one_letter_code
_entity_poly.pdbx_strand_id
1 'polypeptide(L)'
;MKTALALCLACLALLAPAKAAERVVNVFNWSDYIDPKVIEDFTRETGVKVVYDTYDSNEILEARLLAGASGYDVVVPSATFFAREIRADALRPLDFSKLPHAKDLWPDINAKLARYDTAERHGVDYMWYTTGIAFNVAKVKARLGGKTITSWTDVLRPESLKKLADCGVYMLDAPEDMFAIAFKYMKLDPNTKKPEDFRRAALLLSGLRGYVKKFHSSEYINGLANGDICVALGWSGDAFQAKARAREANNGVDIDFVIPQEGTLISMDVLAIPADAPHPEEAHLFIDYMLRPDVAAKNTNATHFANGVLASRPLVEPAILNNPSVYPNEATMAKLFAVTAPDIALQRTVTREWTRVKTGR
;
A
#
# COMPACT_ATOMS: atom_id res chain seq x y z
N MET A 1 -7.64 79.56 -22.88
CA MET A 1 -8.55 78.52 -22.41
C MET A 1 -8.59 77.37 -23.41
N LYS A 2 -7.50 76.65 -23.59
CA LYS A 2 -7.44 75.43 -24.44
C LYS A 2 -6.23 74.58 -24.04
N THR A 3 -6.13 74.09 -22.78
CA THR A 3 -5.04 73.19 -22.34
C THR A 3 -5.39 72.48 -21.04
N ALA A 4 -6.62 71.92 -20.90
CA ALA A 4 -7.01 71.17 -19.70
C ALA A 4 -7.93 69.96 -19.97
N LEU A 5 -7.79 69.26 -21.14
CA LEU A 5 -8.67 68.15 -21.50
C LEU A 5 -7.92 66.90 -22.03
N ALA A 6 -6.62 66.76 -21.76
CA ALA A 6 -5.80 65.71 -22.32
C ALA A 6 -5.18 64.74 -21.26
N LEU A 7 -5.58 64.80 -19.98
CA LEU A 7 -4.92 64.03 -18.93
C LEU A 7 -5.80 62.98 -18.20
N CYS A 8 -7.03 62.73 -18.70
CA CYS A 8 -7.94 61.73 -18.03
C CYS A 8 -8.17 60.40 -18.78
N LEU A 9 -7.48 60.16 -19.92
CA LEU A 9 -7.69 58.92 -20.70
C LEU A 9 -6.59 57.85 -20.59
N ALA A 10 -5.58 58.05 -19.72
CA ALA A 10 -4.42 57.14 -19.65
C ALA A 10 -4.46 56.11 -18.50
N CYS A 11 -5.53 56.04 -17.67
CA CYS A 11 -5.58 55.13 -16.52
C CYS A 11 -6.55 53.96 -16.66
N LEU A 12 -7.06 53.65 -17.86
CA LEU A 12 -8.01 52.53 -18.04
C LEU A 12 -7.42 51.30 -18.77
N ALA A 13 -6.11 51.23 -18.91
CA ALA A 13 -5.48 50.06 -19.51
C ALA A 13 -4.53 49.43 -18.50
N LEU A 14 -4.91 48.33 -17.88
CA LEU A 14 -4.06 47.25 -17.35
C LEU A 14 -4.73 46.53 -16.15
N LEU A 15 -6.02 46.23 -16.28
CA LEU A 15 -6.59 45.09 -15.56
C LEU A 15 -6.58 43.89 -16.51
N ALA A 16 -5.36 43.39 -16.85
CA ALA A 16 -5.25 42.03 -17.35
C ALA A 16 -5.77 41.10 -16.22
N PRO A 17 -6.73 40.21 -16.50
CA PRO A 17 -7.14 39.24 -15.48
C PRO A 17 -5.88 38.50 -15.05
N ALA A 18 -5.50 38.65 -13.79
CA ALA A 18 -4.47 37.79 -13.20
C ALA A 18 -4.91 36.37 -13.48
N LYS A 19 -4.18 35.63 -14.33
CA LYS A 19 -4.42 34.22 -14.58
C LYS A 19 -4.32 33.55 -13.20
N ALA A 20 -5.45 33.09 -12.66
CA ALA A 20 -5.45 32.40 -11.39
C ALA A 20 -4.37 31.32 -11.46
N ALA A 21 -3.49 31.28 -10.48
CA ALA A 21 -2.46 30.25 -10.42
C ALA A 21 -3.15 28.88 -10.54
N GLU A 22 -2.62 28.02 -11.40
CA GLU A 22 -3.14 26.67 -11.59
C GLU A 22 -3.11 25.96 -10.22
N ARG A 23 -4.27 25.55 -9.72
CA ARG A 23 -4.35 24.79 -8.48
C ARG A 23 -3.83 23.37 -8.73
N VAL A 24 -2.93 22.90 -7.89
CA VAL A 24 -2.27 21.61 -8.06
C VAL A 24 -2.22 20.85 -6.73
N VAL A 25 -2.30 19.52 -6.79
CA VAL A 25 -2.00 18.60 -5.69
C VAL A 25 -0.97 17.58 -6.16
N ASN A 26 0.14 17.47 -5.44
CA ASN A 26 1.22 16.53 -5.72
C ASN A 26 1.02 15.28 -4.85
N VAL A 27 0.76 14.15 -5.48
CA VAL A 27 0.46 12.88 -4.80
C VAL A 27 1.61 11.90 -5.03
N PHE A 28 2.11 11.30 -3.95
CA PHE A 28 3.10 10.22 -4.01
C PHE A 28 2.51 8.96 -3.41
N ASN A 29 2.22 7.99 -4.26
CA ASN A 29 1.49 6.77 -3.89
C ASN A 29 2.22 5.52 -4.40
N TRP A 30 1.76 4.36 -4.02
CA TRP A 30 2.23 3.08 -4.52
C TRP A 30 1.91 2.91 -6.00
N SER A 31 2.75 2.13 -6.70
CA SER A 31 2.47 1.70 -8.06
C SER A 31 1.18 0.87 -8.10
N ASP A 32 0.37 1.05 -9.16
CA ASP A 32 -0.87 0.27 -9.39
C ASP A 32 -1.91 0.36 -8.24
N TYR A 33 -2.03 1.51 -7.56
CA TYR A 33 -2.78 1.64 -6.31
C TYR A 33 -3.90 2.69 -6.31
N ILE A 34 -4.31 3.13 -7.50
CA ILE A 34 -5.45 4.03 -7.73
C ILE A 34 -6.07 3.73 -9.09
N ASP A 35 -7.39 3.92 -9.24
CA ASP A 35 -8.00 3.97 -10.56
C ASP A 35 -7.62 5.29 -11.27
N PRO A 36 -6.96 5.25 -12.43
CA PRO A 36 -6.62 6.47 -13.16
C PRO A 36 -7.82 7.38 -13.45
N LYS A 37 -9.01 6.81 -13.61
CA LYS A 37 -10.25 7.58 -13.82
C LYS A 37 -10.63 8.42 -12.61
N VAL A 38 -10.28 7.99 -11.40
CA VAL A 38 -10.49 8.78 -10.17
C VAL A 38 -9.69 10.07 -10.22
N ILE A 39 -8.45 10.03 -10.73
CA ILE A 39 -7.60 11.22 -10.92
C ILE A 39 -8.22 12.19 -11.93
N GLU A 40 -8.69 11.65 -13.06
CA GLU A 40 -9.36 12.43 -14.11
C GLU A 40 -10.66 13.08 -13.60
N ASP A 41 -11.48 12.29 -12.89
CA ASP A 41 -12.73 12.73 -12.30
C ASP A 41 -12.51 13.83 -11.25
N PHE A 42 -11.52 13.66 -10.36
CA PHE A 42 -11.13 14.67 -9.38
C PHE A 42 -10.77 16.00 -10.05
N THR A 43 -9.89 15.95 -11.06
CA THR A 43 -9.47 17.15 -11.78
C THR A 43 -10.65 17.84 -12.47
N ARG A 44 -11.53 17.06 -13.09
CA ARG A 44 -12.73 17.58 -13.77
C ARG A 44 -13.71 18.24 -12.79
N GLU A 45 -13.93 17.63 -11.62
CA GLU A 45 -14.90 18.09 -10.62
C GLU A 45 -14.41 19.29 -9.81
N THR A 46 -13.11 19.36 -9.52
CA THR A 46 -12.54 20.35 -8.60
C THR A 46 -11.76 21.48 -9.29
N GLY A 47 -11.36 21.26 -10.54
CA GLY A 47 -10.44 22.14 -11.24
C GLY A 47 -9.00 22.10 -10.69
N VAL A 48 -8.68 21.16 -9.78
CA VAL A 48 -7.34 20.95 -9.24
C VAL A 48 -6.63 19.90 -10.08
N LYS A 49 -5.46 20.23 -10.61
CA LYS A 49 -4.62 19.29 -11.34
C LYS A 49 -3.90 18.35 -10.38
N VAL A 50 -3.92 17.06 -10.67
CA VAL A 50 -3.14 16.08 -9.92
C VAL A 50 -1.80 15.84 -10.63
N VAL A 51 -0.69 16.00 -9.90
CA VAL A 51 0.63 15.50 -10.27
C VAL A 51 0.83 14.22 -9.47
N TYR A 52 0.98 13.10 -10.16
CA TYR A 52 0.95 11.77 -9.54
C TYR A 52 2.25 11.02 -9.81
N ASP A 53 3.01 10.80 -8.75
CA ASP A 53 4.24 10.02 -8.78
C ASP A 53 4.07 8.72 -7.98
N THR A 54 4.88 7.70 -8.30
CA THR A 54 4.79 6.39 -7.66
C THR A 54 6.11 5.93 -7.03
N TYR A 55 5.99 5.06 -6.03
CA TYR A 55 7.11 4.36 -5.39
C TYR A 55 6.77 2.88 -5.15
N ASP A 56 7.81 2.09 -4.86
CA ASP A 56 7.71 0.63 -4.66
C ASP A 56 8.08 0.18 -3.24
N SER A 57 8.51 1.10 -2.37
CA SER A 57 8.85 0.77 -0.99
C SER A 57 8.62 1.94 -0.03
N ASN A 58 8.21 1.63 1.19
CA ASN A 58 8.06 2.61 2.25
C ASN A 58 9.37 3.34 2.56
N GLU A 59 10.52 2.65 2.41
CA GLU A 59 11.84 3.24 2.66
C GLU A 59 12.16 4.39 1.70
N ILE A 60 11.69 4.30 0.45
CA ILE A 60 11.82 5.40 -0.54
C ILE A 60 10.97 6.59 -0.10
N LEU A 61 9.71 6.37 0.29
CA LEU A 61 8.85 7.41 0.81
C LEU A 61 9.44 8.06 2.06
N GLU A 62 9.79 7.26 3.08
CA GLU A 62 10.37 7.76 4.33
C GLU A 62 11.64 8.57 4.09
N ALA A 63 12.56 8.08 3.25
CA ALA A 63 13.78 8.81 2.91
C ALA A 63 13.48 10.16 2.25
N ARG A 64 12.44 10.22 1.41
CA ARG A 64 12.01 11.46 0.75
C ARG A 64 11.45 12.47 1.75
N LEU A 65 10.61 12.02 2.70
CA LEU A 65 10.02 12.87 3.73
C LEU A 65 11.09 13.38 4.72
N LEU A 66 11.98 12.49 5.18
CA LEU A 66 13.03 12.86 6.14
C LEU A 66 14.12 13.76 5.56
N ALA A 67 14.28 13.79 4.24
CA ALA A 67 15.19 14.73 3.59
C ALA A 67 14.66 16.18 3.63
N GLY A 68 13.37 16.37 3.87
CA GLY A 68 12.69 17.68 3.82
C GLY A 68 12.50 18.22 2.40
N ALA A 69 11.65 19.21 2.26
CA ALA A 69 11.24 19.77 0.97
C ALA A 69 10.80 18.66 0.00
N SER A 70 9.92 17.78 0.50
CA SER A 70 9.46 16.60 -0.23
C SER A 70 8.82 16.97 -1.58
N GLY A 71 8.13 18.11 -1.61
CA GLY A 71 7.39 18.61 -2.77
C GLY A 71 6.04 17.93 -2.96
N TYR A 72 5.66 17.01 -2.08
CA TYR A 72 4.38 16.31 -2.12
C TYR A 72 3.37 16.90 -1.15
N ASP A 73 2.09 16.78 -1.50
CA ASP A 73 0.96 17.25 -0.73
C ASP A 73 0.23 16.09 -0.05
N VAL A 74 0.15 14.94 -0.73
CA VAL A 74 -0.45 13.71 -0.20
C VAL A 74 0.52 12.56 -0.40
N VAL A 75 0.69 11.76 0.66
CA VAL A 75 1.51 10.55 0.68
C VAL A 75 0.72 9.38 1.26
N VAL A 76 1.16 8.14 0.97
CA VAL A 76 0.41 6.92 1.32
C VAL A 76 1.31 5.90 2.02
N PRO A 77 1.86 6.20 3.22
CA PRO A 77 2.67 5.25 3.97
C PRO A 77 1.86 4.07 4.51
N SER A 78 2.50 2.92 4.65
CA SER A 78 1.93 1.82 5.44
C SER A 78 1.98 2.13 6.93
N ALA A 79 1.04 1.61 7.71
CA ALA A 79 0.76 2.00 9.09
C ALA A 79 1.98 2.03 10.02
N THR A 80 2.95 1.12 9.88
CA THR A 80 4.19 1.11 10.68
C THR A 80 5.11 2.27 10.33
N PHE A 81 5.24 2.60 9.04
CA PHE A 81 6.01 3.76 8.57
C PHE A 81 5.30 5.07 8.91
N PHE A 82 3.98 5.12 8.74
CA PHE A 82 3.15 6.24 9.19
C PHE A 82 3.43 6.61 10.66
N ALA A 83 3.45 5.61 11.57
CA ALA A 83 3.80 5.84 12.97
C ALA A 83 5.24 6.34 13.18
N ARG A 84 6.18 5.95 12.30
CA ARG A 84 7.58 6.42 12.35
C ARG A 84 7.70 7.86 11.87
N GLU A 85 6.99 8.17 10.78
CA GLU A 85 6.94 9.49 10.17
C GLU A 85 6.28 10.52 11.10
N ILE A 86 5.23 10.13 11.85
CA ILE A 86 4.65 10.96 12.92
C ILE A 86 5.71 11.25 14.00
N ARG A 87 6.42 10.22 14.49
CA ARG A 87 7.47 10.41 15.51
C ARG A 87 8.65 11.26 15.04
N ALA A 88 8.83 11.39 13.73
CA ALA A 88 9.86 12.21 13.11
C ALA A 88 9.37 13.62 12.73
N ASP A 89 8.14 13.99 13.14
CA ASP A 89 7.47 15.26 12.78
C ASP A 89 7.43 15.49 11.25
N ALA A 90 7.41 14.40 10.45
CA ALA A 90 7.40 14.45 9.00
C ALA A 90 5.98 14.59 8.40
N LEU A 91 4.95 14.38 9.22
CA LEU A 91 3.54 14.51 8.84
C LEU A 91 2.85 15.59 9.69
N ARG A 92 1.84 16.23 9.11
CA ARG A 92 1.02 17.22 9.82
C ARG A 92 -0.33 16.62 10.22
N PRO A 93 -0.95 17.10 11.31
CA PRO A 93 -2.32 16.75 11.65
C PRO A 93 -3.30 17.16 10.55
N LEU A 94 -4.31 16.32 10.29
CA LEU A 94 -5.41 16.61 9.39
C LEU A 94 -6.43 17.53 10.05
N ASP A 95 -6.95 18.48 9.30
CA ASP A 95 -8.10 19.26 9.67
C ASP A 95 -9.39 18.52 9.29
N PHE A 96 -9.95 17.78 10.23
CA PHE A 96 -11.17 17.00 10.02
C PHE A 96 -12.41 17.83 9.68
N SER A 97 -12.40 19.15 9.93
CA SER A 97 -13.48 20.04 9.46
C SER A 97 -13.53 20.14 7.93
N LYS A 98 -12.42 19.81 7.24
CA LYS A 98 -12.29 19.76 5.78
C LYS A 98 -12.53 18.37 5.20
N LEU A 99 -12.83 17.38 6.05
CA LEU A 99 -13.03 15.99 5.65
C LEU A 99 -14.44 15.50 5.99
N PRO A 100 -15.50 16.08 5.42
CA PRO A 100 -16.88 15.71 5.74
C PRO A 100 -17.19 14.23 5.47
N HIS A 101 -16.46 13.54 4.57
CA HIS A 101 -16.63 12.11 4.31
C HIS A 101 -15.88 11.20 5.29
N ALA A 102 -15.08 11.75 6.23
CA ALA A 102 -14.46 10.95 7.29
C ALA A 102 -15.48 10.24 8.21
N LYS A 103 -16.74 10.69 8.24
CA LYS A 103 -17.86 10.02 8.92
C LYS A 103 -18.21 8.65 8.34
N ASP A 104 -17.84 8.40 7.07
CA ASP A 104 -18.15 7.17 6.32
C ASP A 104 -17.05 6.10 6.49
N LEU A 105 -15.98 6.42 7.24
CA LEU A 105 -14.89 5.48 7.54
C LEU A 105 -15.42 4.25 8.30
N TRP A 106 -14.75 3.13 8.08
CA TRP A 106 -15.07 1.86 8.74
C TRP A 106 -14.55 1.86 10.18
N PRO A 107 -15.44 1.84 11.21
CA PRO A 107 -15.02 1.99 12.60
C PRO A 107 -14.00 0.96 13.06
N ASP A 108 -14.18 -0.33 12.70
CA ASP A 108 -13.30 -1.42 13.13
C ASP A 108 -11.89 -1.30 12.52
N ILE A 109 -11.79 -0.83 11.29
CA ILE A 109 -10.51 -0.60 10.61
C ILE A 109 -9.85 0.66 11.17
N ASN A 110 -10.61 1.73 11.33
CA ASN A 110 -10.11 2.98 11.91
C ASN A 110 -9.61 2.78 13.36
N ALA A 111 -10.28 1.93 14.17
CA ALA A 111 -9.81 1.57 15.51
C ALA A 111 -8.46 0.80 15.49
N LYS A 112 -8.16 0.07 14.41
CA LYS A 112 -6.84 -0.56 14.24
C LYS A 112 -5.78 0.47 13.89
N LEU A 113 -6.11 1.45 13.04
CA LEU A 113 -5.23 2.56 12.69
C LEU A 113 -4.86 3.42 13.90
N ALA A 114 -5.78 3.62 14.84
CA ALA A 114 -5.55 4.39 16.08
C ALA A 114 -4.38 3.86 16.93
N ARG A 115 -3.91 2.63 16.72
CA ARG A 115 -2.70 2.10 17.39
C ARG A 115 -1.41 2.74 16.90
N TYR A 116 -1.43 3.32 15.71
CA TYR A 116 -0.28 3.94 15.06
C TYR A 116 -0.29 5.47 15.20
N ASP A 117 -1.49 6.05 15.42
CA ASP A 117 -1.71 7.48 15.59
C ASP A 117 -2.66 7.71 16.77
N THR A 118 -2.11 7.82 17.99
CA THR A 118 -2.89 7.75 19.23
C THR A 118 -3.59 9.05 19.61
N ALA A 119 -3.23 10.20 19.04
CA ALA A 119 -3.72 11.49 19.53
C ALA A 119 -4.17 12.48 18.45
N GLU A 120 -3.40 12.63 17.38
CA GLU A 120 -3.42 13.84 16.56
C GLU A 120 -4.08 13.65 15.18
N ARG A 121 -4.44 12.42 14.83
CA ARG A 121 -5.11 12.08 13.57
C ARG A 121 -4.38 12.64 12.34
N HIS A 122 -3.13 12.19 12.16
CA HIS A 122 -2.29 12.59 11.03
C HIS A 122 -2.68 11.94 9.71
N GLY A 123 -3.59 10.98 9.72
CA GLY A 123 -4.02 10.27 8.53
C GLY A 123 -5.36 9.57 8.66
N VAL A 124 -5.86 9.08 7.52
CA VAL A 124 -7.06 8.25 7.41
C VAL A 124 -6.75 6.99 6.64
N ASP A 125 -7.40 5.87 6.97
CA ASP A 125 -7.22 4.63 6.23
C ASP A 125 -7.65 4.81 4.77
N TYR A 126 -6.76 4.45 3.85
CA TYR A 126 -7.01 4.42 2.42
C TYR A 126 -7.45 3.03 1.99
N MET A 127 -6.55 2.08 2.19
CA MET A 127 -6.78 0.67 1.87
C MET A 127 -6.14 -0.22 2.92
N TRP A 128 -6.71 -1.42 3.11
CA TRP A 128 -6.15 -2.44 3.97
C TRP A 128 -6.09 -3.79 3.25
N TYR A 129 -5.16 -4.63 3.67
CA TYR A 129 -4.84 -5.87 2.98
C TYR A 129 -4.21 -6.91 3.90
N THR A 130 -4.10 -8.12 3.38
CA THR A 130 -3.35 -9.20 4.03
C THR A 130 -2.15 -9.56 3.18
N THR A 131 -1.04 -9.93 3.83
CA THR A 131 0.10 -10.54 3.18
C THR A 131 -0.12 -12.04 3.10
N GLY A 132 0.08 -12.65 1.94
CA GLY A 132 -0.20 -14.06 1.73
C GLY A 132 0.62 -14.64 0.59
N ILE A 133 0.09 -15.73 0.00
CA ILE A 133 0.78 -16.47 -1.05
C ILE A 133 -0.09 -16.44 -2.30
N ALA A 134 0.39 -15.75 -3.33
CA ALA A 134 -0.18 -15.75 -4.67
C ALA A 134 0.49 -16.82 -5.52
N PHE A 135 -0.25 -17.54 -6.34
CA PHE A 135 0.33 -18.62 -7.13
C PHE A 135 -0.44 -18.95 -8.41
N ASN A 136 0.30 -19.40 -9.41
CA ASN A 136 -0.25 -20.00 -10.63
C ASN A 136 -0.75 -21.42 -10.32
N VAL A 137 -2.07 -21.60 -10.40
CA VAL A 137 -2.77 -22.83 -9.98
C VAL A 137 -2.23 -24.07 -10.72
N ALA A 138 -2.12 -23.98 -12.04
CA ALA A 138 -1.67 -25.11 -12.88
C ALA A 138 -0.21 -25.50 -12.61
N LYS A 139 0.68 -24.49 -12.56
CA LYS A 139 2.13 -24.71 -12.33
C LYS A 139 2.41 -25.28 -10.93
N VAL A 140 1.70 -24.81 -9.91
CA VAL A 140 1.84 -25.30 -8.53
C VAL A 140 1.32 -26.73 -8.41
N LYS A 141 0.11 -27.04 -8.92
CA LYS A 141 -0.44 -28.38 -8.90
C LYS A 141 0.47 -29.40 -9.59
N ALA A 142 1.05 -29.04 -10.73
CA ALA A 142 1.99 -29.91 -11.45
C ALA A 142 3.21 -30.29 -10.61
N ARG A 143 3.71 -29.39 -9.74
CA ARG A 143 4.92 -29.60 -8.91
C ARG A 143 4.64 -30.21 -7.57
N LEU A 144 3.44 -30.02 -7.05
CA LEU A 144 3.03 -30.54 -5.74
C LEU A 144 2.16 -31.81 -5.84
N GLY A 145 2.17 -32.51 -6.98
CA GLY A 145 1.42 -33.75 -7.18
C GLY A 145 -0.10 -33.58 -7.03
N GLY A 146 -0.66 -32.53 -7.61
CA GLY A 146 -2.08 -32.20 -7.59
C GLY A 146 -2.53 -31.41 -6.35
N LYS A 147 -1.64 -31.17 -5.37
CA LYS A 147 -1.92 -30.36 -4.18
C LYS A 147 -1.83 -28.86 -4.48
N THR A 148 -2.49 -28.07 -3.63
CA THR A 148 -2.39 -26.60 -3.64
C THR A 148 -1.61 -26.11 -2.42
N ILE A 149 -1.31 -24.79 -2.41
CA ILE A 149 -0.67 -24.11 -1.27
C ILE A 149 -1.76 -23.73 -0.26
N THR A 150 -1.51 -23.95 1.04
CA THR A 150 -2.45 -23.62 2.12
C THR A 150 -1.77 -23.10 3.38
N SER A 151 -0.46 -23.19 3.46
CA SER A 151 0.33 -23.00 4.68
C SER A 151 1.63 -22.27 4.39
N TRP A 152 2.11 -21.50 5.35
CA TRP A 152 3.47 -20.94 5.31
C TRP A 152 4.54 -22.03 5.16
N THR A 153 4.26 -23.27 5.64
CA THR A 153 5.16 -24.42 5.45
C THR A 153 5.44 -24.73 3.99
N ASP A 154 4.50 -24.44 3.09
CA ASP A 154 4.65 -24.73 1.66
C ASP A 154 5.71 -23.85 0.99
N VAL A 155 6.00 -22.66 1.57
CA VAL A 155 6.93 -21.68 0.99
C VAL A 155 8.08 -21.27 1.91
N LEU A 156 8.00 -21.53 3.22
CA LEU A 156 9.07 -21.19 4.18
C LEU A 156 9.92 -22.40 4.60
N ARG A 157 9.60 -23.57 4.09
CA ARG A 157 10.39 -24.79 4.29
C ARG A 157 11.25 -25.08 3.05
N PRO A 158 12.59 -25.19 3.18
CA PRO A 158 13.48 -25.37 2.02
C PRO A 158 13.08 -26.52 1.10
N GLU A 159 12.71 -27.67 1.68
CA GLU A 159 12.34 -28.88 0.92
C GLU A 159 11.02 -28.70 0.12
N SER A 160 10.11 -27.85 0.63
CA SER A 160 8.86 -27.50 -0.06
C SER A 160 9.13 -26.49 -1.16
N LEU A 161 9.83 -25.39 -0.83
CA LEU A 161 10.12 -24.31 -1.77
C LEU A 161 10.99 -24.76 -2.94
N LYS A 162 11.95 -25.67 -2.71
CA LYS A 162 12.80 -26.26 -3.76
C LYS A 162 11.97 -26.85 -4.90
N LYS A 163 10.78 -27.42 -4.62
CA LYS A 163 9.90 -28.01 -5.65
C LYS A 163 9.28 -26.97 -6.57
N LEU A 164 9.25 -25.72 -6.14
CA LEU A 164 8.65 -24.58 -6.84
C LEU A 164 9.69 -23.65 -7.47
N ALA A 165 10.98 -23.85 -7.15
CA ALA A 165 12.04 -22.93 -7.53
C ALA A 165 12.22 -22.81 -9.07
N ASP A 166 12.05 -23.91 -9.80
CA ASP A 166 12.21 -23.97 -11.26
C ASP A 166 11.14 -23.16 -12.01
N CYS A 167 9.95 -22.99 -11.43
CA CYS A 167 8.89 -22.20 -12.04
C CYS A 167 8.89 -20.71 -11.62
N GLY A 168 9.82 -20.32 -10.78
CA GLY A 168 10.03 -18.94 -10.34
C GLY A 168 9.25 -18.58 -9.08
N VAL A 169 9.99 -18.19 -8.04
CA VAL A 169 9.45 -17.72 -6.75
C VAL A 169 9.92 -16.30 -6.52
N TYR A 170 9.00 -15.39 -6.25
CA TYR A 170 9.29 -14.04 -5.78
C TYR A 170 8.91 -13.90 -4.31
N MET A 171 9.65 -13.09 -3.59
CA MET A 171 9.32 -12.66 -2.24
C MET A 171 9.32 -11.14 -2.17
N LEU A 172 8.53 -10.57 -1.27
CA LEU A 172 8.50 -9.14 -1.03
C LEU A 172 9.89 -8.62 -0.61
N ASP A 173 10.26 -7.47 -1.10
CA ASP A 173 11.33 -6.64 -0.53
C ASP A 173 10.72 -5.69 0.51
N ALA A 174 10.11 -6.28 1.53
CA ALA A 174 9.44 -5.63 2.64
C ALA A 174 9.83 -6.32 3.94
N PRO A 175 10.89 -5.85 4.62
CA PRO A 175 11.47 -6.53 5.78
C PRO A 175 10.48 -6.74 6.91
N GLU A 176 9.59 -5.78 7.16
CA GLU A 176 8.61 -5.87 8.26
C GLU A 176 7.62 -7.00 8.03
N ASP A 177 7.09 -7.14 6.80
CA ASP A 177 6.22 -8.24 6.40
C ASP A 177 6.93 -9.59 6.51
N MET A 178 8.11 -9.67 5.90
CA MET A 178 8.84 -10.93 5.80
C MET A 178 9.29 -11.45 7.17
N PHE A 179 9.73 -10.57 8.07
CA PHE A 179 10.07 -10.98 9.44
C PHE A 179 8.81 -11.37 10.24
N ALA A 180 7.72 -10.60 10.15
CA ALA A 180 6.48 -10.92 10.84
C ALA A 180 5.91 -12.29 10.43
N ILE A 181 5.95 -12.61 9.14
CA ILE A 181 5.57 -13.93 8.60
C ILE A 181 6.51 -15.02 9.12
N ALA A 182 7.82 -14.78 9.10
CA ALA A 182 8.81 -15.74 9.61
C ALA A 182 8.61 -15.99 11.11
N PHE A 183 8.35 -14.96 11.92
CA PHE A 183 8.03 -15.10 13.34
C PHE A 183 6.77 -15.96 13.54
N LYS A 184 5.70 -15.66 12.80
CA LYS A 184 4.46 -16.44 12.86
C LYS A 184 4.71 -17.91 12.54
N TYR A 185 5.44 -18.18 11.45
CA TYR A 185 5.84 -19.54 11.06
C TYR A 185 6.66 -20.24 12.15
N MET A 186 7.58 -19.54 12.78
CA MET A 186 8.44 -20.05 13.88
C MET A 186 7.70 -20.12 15.22
N LYS A 187 6.41 -19.77 15.29
CA LYS A 187 5.61 -19.68 16.52
C LYS A 187 6.17 -18.70 17.55
N LEU A 188 6.81 -17.64 17.07
CA LEU A 188 7.25 -16.51 17.86
C LEU A 188 6.17 -15.42 17.85
N ASP A 189 6.28 -14.47 18.79
CA ASP A 189 5.45 -13.27 18.76
C ASP A 189 5.78 -12.42 17.53
N PRO A 190 4.82 -12.12 16.62
CA PRO A 190 5.07 -11.25 15.49
C PRO A 190 5.53 -9.83 15.87
N ASN A 191 5.28 -9.41 17.11
CA ASN A 191 5.69 -8.13 17.67
C ASN A 191 6.91 -8.23 18.59
N THR A 192 7.70 -9.31 18.48
CA THR A 192 8.94 -9.45 19.27
C THR A 192 9.88 -8.28 19.05
N LYS A 193 10.49 -7.80 20.16
CA LYS A 193 11.52 -6.77 20.13
C LYS A 193 12.93 -7.34 20.38
N LYS A 194 13.07 -8.66 20.38
CA LYS A 194 14.34 -9.34 20.69
C LYS A 194 15.20 -9.45 19.45
N PRO A 195 16.40 -8.84 19.42
CA PRO A 195 17.30 -8.92 18.26
C PRO A 195 17.67 -10.35 17.85
N GLU A 196 17.70 -11.29 18.80
CA GLU A 196 17.97 -12.70 18.51
C GLU A 196 16.87 -13.37 17.67
N ASP A 197 15.60 -12.98 17.84
CA ASP A 197 14.51 -13.50 17.01
C ASP A 197 14.65 -13.06 15.57
N PHE A 198 15.06 -11.80 15.33
CA PHE A 198 15.36 -11.30 13.99
C PHE A 198 16.53 -12.06 13.34
N ARG A 199 17.60 -12.37 14.10
CA ARG A 199 18.71 -13.19 13.58
C ARG A 199 18.25 -14.60 13.22
N ARG A 200 17.41 -15.21 14.04
CA ARG A 200 16.87 -16.55 13.77
C ARG A 200 15.98 -16.54 12.52
N ALA A 201 15.10 -15.55 12.39
CA ALA A 201 14.25 -15.38 11.20
C ALA A 201 15.09 -15.09 9.94
N ALA A 202 16.13 -14.26 10.05
CA ALA A 202 17.07 -14.01 8.95
C ALA A 202 17.79 -15.29 8.50
N LEU A 203 18.19 -16.17 9.42
CA LEU A 203 18.78 -17.47 9.07
C LEU A 203 17.78 -18.35 8.32
N LEU A 204 16.52 -18.41 8.76
CA LEU A 204 15.45 -19.12 8.06
C LEU A 204 15.30 -18.60 6.62
N LEU A 205 15.12 -17.27 6.46
CA LEU A 205 14.89 -16.63 5.17
C LEU A 205 16.12 -16.74 4.25
N SER A 206 17.34 -16.61 4.80
CA SER A 206 18.59 -16.81 4.06
C SER A 206 18.72 -18.24 3.52
N GLY A 207 18.24 -19.24 4.27
CA GLY A 207 18.19 -20.64 3.83
C GLY A 207 17.27 -20.87 2.61
N LEU A 208 16.35 -19.95 2.35
CA LEU A 208 15.46 -19.98 1.19
C LEU A 208 16.02 -19.25 -0.02
N ARG A 209 17.04 -18.39 0.17
CA ARG A 209 17.57 -17.46 -0.84
C ARG A 209 17.90 -18.14 -2.17
N GLY A 210 18.46 -19.34 -2.14
CA GLY A 210 18.82 -20.10 -3.35
C GLY A 210 17.64 -20.57 -4.19
N TYR A 211 16.43 -20.52 -3.67
CA TYR A 211 15.18 -20.90 -4.35
C TYR A 211 14.35 -19.68 -4.76
N VAL A 212 14.73 -18.47 -4.32
CA VAL A 212 14.05 -17.22 -4.64
C VAL A 212 14.71 -16.57 -5.84
N LYS A 213 13.93 -16.35 -6.90
CA LYS A 213 14.40 -15.71 -8.13
C LYS A 213 14.66 -14.21 -7.89
N LYS A 214 13.77 -13.54 -7.14
CA LYS A 214 13.87 -12.09 -6.86
C LYS A 214 13.16 -11.71 -5.57
N PHE A 215 13.69 -10.70 -4.89
CA PHE A 215 12.99 -9.91 -3.88
C PHE A 215 12.52 -8.61 -4.53
N HIS A 216 11.22 -8.40 -4.60
CA HIS A 216 10.62 -7.19 -5.18
C HIS A 216 9.16 -7.05 -4.77
N SER A 217 8.72 -5.81 -4.53
CA SER A 217 7.38 -5.54 -3.97
C SER A 217 6.32 -5.17 -5.02
N SER A 218 6.65 -5.07 -6.31
CA SER A 218 5.66 -4.78 -7.39
C SER A 218 5.79 -5.69 -8.62
N GLU A 219 6.99 -6.05 -9.06
CA GLU A 219 7.18 -6.81 -10.32
C GLU A 219 6.50 -8.19 -10.34
N TYR A 220 6.20 -8.78 -9.18
CA TYR A 220 5.54 -10.07 -9.11
C TYR A 220 4.11 -10.04 -9.68
N ILE A 221 3.45 -8.88 -9.73
CA ILE A 221 2.11 -8.72 -10.31
C ILE A 221 2.14 -9.14 -11.77
N ASN A 222 3.01 -8.51 -12.56
CA ASN A 222 3.16 -8.85 -13.98
C ASN A 222 3.80 -10.23 -14.18
N GLY A 223 4.75 -10.60 -13.32
CA GLY A 223 5.38 -11.92 -13.36
C GLY A 223 4.38 -13.07 -13.19
N LEU A 224 3.40 -12.93 -12.29
CA LEU A 224 2.29 -13.87 -12.14
C LEU A 224 1.32 -13.79 -13.32
N ALA A 225 0.91 -12.58 -13.71
CA ALA A 225 -0.08 -12.37 -14.78
C ALA A 225 0.38 -12.96 -16.11
N ASN A 226 1.66 -12.82 -16.45
CA ASN A 226 2.25 -13.39 -17.67
C ASN A 226 2.60 -14.87 -17.53
N GLY A 227 2.58 -15.42 -16.33
CA GLY A 227 3.02 -16.78 -16.05
C GLY A 227 4.54 -16.97 -16.01
N ASP A 228 5.34 -15.90 -15.88
CA ASP A 228 6.81 -15.95 -15.80
C ASP A 228 7.32 -16.51 -14.47
N ILE A 229 6.48 -16.42 -13.46
CA ILE A 229 6.68 -17.01 -12.13
C ILE A 229 5.46 -17.82 -11.70
N CYS A 230 5.62 -18.67 -10.73
CA CYS A 230 4.52 -19.51 -10.26
C CYS A 230 4.10 -19.23 -8.84
N VAL A 231 4.92 -18.60 -8.02
CA VAL A 231 4.62 -18.25 -6.63
C VAL A 231 5.19 -16.88 -6.30
N ALA A 232 4.40 -16.11 -5.56
CA ALA A 232 4.85 -14.89 -4.93
C ALA A 232 4.32 -14.78 -3.49
N LEU A 233 5.19 -14.41 -2.56
CA LEU A 233 4.74 -13.85 -1.30
C LEU A 233 4.42 -12.39 -1.59
N GLY A 234 3.16 -11.99 -1.39
CA GLY A 234 2.68 -10.70 -1.82
C GLY A 234 1.41 -10.26 -1.10
N TRP A 235 0.87 -9.14 -1.50
CA TRP A 235 -0.34 -8.55 -0.93
C TRP A 235 -1.60 -8.99 -1.67
N SER A 236 -2.71 -9.10 -0.95
CA SER A 236 -3.96 -9.68 -1.48
C SER A 236 -4.46 -8.95 -2.73
N GLY A 237 -4.50 -7.62 -2.73
CA GLY A 237 -4.99 -6.85 -3.88
C GLY A 237 -4.14 -7.07 -5.14
N ASP A 238 -2.82 -7.05 -5.00
CA ASP A 238 -1.89 -7.29 -6.12
C ASP A 238 -2.08 -8.66 -6.77
N ALA A 239 -2.34 -9.69 -5.94
CA ALA A 239 -2.60 -11.04 -6.45
C ALA A 239 -3.87 -11.05 -7.33
N PHE A 240 -4.91 -10.32 -6.93
CA PHE A 240 -6.14 -10.22 -7.71
C PHE A 240 -6.02 -9.30 -8.91
N GLN A 241 -5.18 -8.25 -8.85
CA GLN A 241 -4.79 -7.49 -10.03
C GLN A 241 -4.05 -8.37 -11.05
N ALA A 242 -3.11 -9.19 -10.59
CA ALA A 242 -2.42 -10.15 -11.47
C ALA A 242 -3.41 -11.11 -12.12
N LYS A 243 -4.39 -11.62 -11.36
CA LYS A 243 -5.48 -12.47 -11.88
C LYS A 243 -6.33 -11.74 -12.91
N ALA A 244 -6.71 -10.50 -12.67
CA ALA A 244 -7.48 -9.68 -13.60
C ALA A 244 -6.70 -9.46 -14.92
N ARG A 245 -5.43 -9.04 -14.84
CA ARG A 245 -4.56 -8.86 -16.01
C ARG A 245 -4.39 -10.14 -16.84
N ALA A 246 -4.21 -11.30 -16.19
CA ALA A 246 -4.13 -12.58 -16.89
C ALA A 246 -5.43 -12.92 -17.66
N ARG A 247 -6.59 -12.63 -17.05
CA ARG A 247 -7.89 -12.83 -17.68
C ARG A 247 -8.11 -11.89 -18.85
N GLU A 248 -7.77 -10.61 -18.71
CA GLU A 248 -7.84 -9.61 -19.80
C GLU A 248 -6.94 -9.98 -20.97
N ALA A 249 -5.72 -10.46 -20.69
CA ALA A 249 -4.78 -10.94 -21.70
C ALA A 249 -5.22 -12.26 -22.35
N ASN A 250 -6.22 -12.95 -21.78
CA ASN A 250 -6.71 -14.27 -22.24
C ASN A 250 -5.58 -15.28 -22.50
N ASN A 251 -4.55 -15.29 -21.63
CA ASN A 251 -3.32 -16.07 -21.81
C ASN A 251 -3.38 -17.46 -21.16
N GLY A 252 -4.52 -17.85 -20.58
CA GLY A 252 -4.73 -19.14 -19.93
C GLY A 252 -4.08 -19.28 -18.55
N VAL A 253 -3.49 -18.21 -18.00
CA VAL A 253 -2.94 -18.21 -16.65
C VAL A 253 -4.08 -18.05 -15.64
N ASP A 254 -4.19 -19.00 -14.70
CA ASP A 254 -5.09 -18.91 -13.54
C ASP A 254 -4.26 -18.70 -12.28
N ILE A 255 -4.59 -17.63 -11.55
CA ILE A 255 -3.91 -17.20 -10.34
C ILE A 255 -4.89 -17.35 -9.16
N ASP A 256 -4.39 -17.84 -8.06
CA ASP A 256 -5.10 -17.86 -6.79
C ASP A 256 -4.24 -17.24 -5.69
N PHE A 257 -4.90 -16.84 -4.60
CA PHE A 257 -4.27 -16.27 -3.42
C PHE A 257 -4.81 -16.94 -2.17
N VAL A 258 -3.93 -17.26 -1.25
CA VAL A 258 -4.30 -17.87 0.03
C VAL A 258 -3.80 -17.03 1.21
N ILE A 259 -4.68 -16.80 2.17
CA ILE A 259 -4.34 -16.45 3.53
C ILE A 259 -3.97 -17.74 4.23
N PRO A 260 -2.69 -17.98 4.61
CA PRO A 260 -2.27 -19.24 5.18
C PRO A 260 -3.03 -19.59 6.46
N GLN A 261 -3.27 -20.90 6.67
CA GLN A 261 -4.09 -21.42 7.77
C GLN A 261 -3.60 -21.03 9.18
N GLU A 262 -2.31 -20.73 9.31
CA GLU A 262 -1.68 -20.25 10.55
C GLU A 262 -2.05 -18.80 10.89
N GLY A 263 -2.66 -18.08 9.94
CA GLY A 263 -2.88 -16.65 10.00
C GLY A 263 -1.71 -15.85 9.44
N THR A 264 -1.94 -14.56 9.24
CA THR A 264 -0.99 -13.66 8.59
C THR A 264 -1.12 -12.23 9.06
N LEU A 265 -0.23 -11.37 8.55
CA LEU A 265 -0.25 -9.93 8.75
C LEU A 265 -1.45 -9.29 8.03
N ILE A 266 -2.17 -8.42 8.76
CA ILE A 266 -3.04 -7.40 8.20
C ILE A 266 -2.34 -6.04 8.29
N SER A 267 -2.33 -5.29 7.22
CA SER A 267 -1.75 -3.95 7.17
C SER A 267 -2.73 -2.95 6.57
N MET A 268 -2.46 -1.68 6.79
CA MET A 268 -3.24 -0.55 6.30
C MET A 268 -2.28 0.45 5.69
N ASP A 269 -2.70 1.09 4.59
CA ASP A 269 -2.03 2.23 4.00
C ASP A 269 -2.88 3.48 4.22
N VAL A 270 -2.21 4.56 4.53
CA VAL A 270 -2.82 5.75 5.15
C VAL A 270 -2.65 6.95 4.24
N LEU A 271 -3.73 7.64 3.91
CA LEU A 271 -3.64 8.97 3.31
C LEU A 271 -3.19 9.98 4.37
N ALA A 272 -2.05 10.61 4.14
CA ALA A 272 -1.45 11.57 5.05
C ALA A 272 -0.90 12.80 4.30
N ILE A 273 -0.68 13.90 5.01
CA ILE A 273 -0.15 15.14 4.48
C ILE A 273 1.24 15.37 5.07
N PRO A 274 2.31 15.50 4.25
CA PRO A 274 3.63 15.90 4.72
C PRO A 274 3.63 17.20 5.50
N ALA A 275 4.50 17.33 6.50
CA ALA A 275 4.63 18.54 7.30
C ALA A 275 4.97 19.77 6.44
N ASP A 276 5.74 19.55 5.37
CA ASP A 276 6.22 20.54 4.41
C ASP A 276 5.36 20.65 3.12
N ALA A 277 4.16 20.07 3.11
CA ALA A 277 3.27 20.08 1.96
C ALA A 277 3.04 21.51 1.42
N PRO A 278 3.32 21.76 0.14
CA PRO A 278 3.15 23.09 -0.44
C PRO A 278 1.69 23.51 -0.63
N HIS A 279 0.76 22.56 -0.82
CA HIS A 279 -0.65 22.82 -1.10
C HIS A 279 -1.58 22.06 -0.13
N PRO A 280 -1.56 22.37 1.20
CA PRO A 280 -2.31 21.60 2.20
C PRO A 280 -3.84 21.69 2.05
N GLU A 281 -4.36 22.74 1.43
CA GLU A 281 -5.80 22.87 1.16
C GLU A 281 -6.25 21.89 0.06
N GLU A 282 -5.48 21.80 -1.02
CA GLU A 282 -5.71 20.86 -2.11
C GLU A 282 -5.51 19.41 -1.65
N ALA A 283 -4.57 19.20 -0.71
CA ALA A 283 -4.34 17.88 -0.09
C ALA A 283 -5.58 17.41 0.69
N HIS A 284 -6.18 18.27 1.53
CA HIS A 284 -7.43 17.93 2.23
C HIS A 284 -8.58 17.67 1.26
N LEU A 285 -8.70 18.49 0.21
CA LEU A 285 -9.72 18.29 -0.81
C LEU A 285 -9.55 16.94 -1.53
N PHE A 286 -8.30 16.56 -1.85
CA PHE A 286 -8.02 15.26 -2.46
C PHE A 286 -8.33 14.11 -1.50
N ILE A 287 -7.91 14.20 -0.23
CA ILE A 287 -8.19 13.18 0.79
C ILE A 287 -9.70 13.01 0.98
N ASP A 288 -10.45 14.11 1.13
CA ASP A 288 -11.91 14.04 1.29
C ASP A 288 -12.59 13.41 0.06
N TYR A 289 -12.11 13.75 -1.14
CA TYR A 289 -12.60 13.13 -2.37
C TYR A 289 -12.36 11.62 -2.39
N MET A 290 -11.19 11.16 -1.94
CA MET A 290 -10.85 9.73 -1.84
C MET A 290 -11.73 8.98 -0.83
N LEU A 291 -12.25 9.67 0.18
CA LEU A 291 -13.15 9.12 1.19
C LEU A 291 -14.63 9.05 0.73
N ARG A 292 -14.98 9.61 -0.41
CA ARG A 292 -16.34 9.45 -0.97
C ARG A 292 -16.63 7.98 -1.22
N PRO A 293 -17.81 7.46 -0.84
CA PRO A 293 -18.15 6.04 -0.99
C PRO A 293 -18.04 5.53 -2.44
N ASP A 294 -18.45 6.33 -3.42
CA ASP A 294 -18.37 6.00 -4.83
C ASP A 294 -16.93 5.97 -5.34
N VAL A 295 -16.08 6.87 -4.86
CA VAL A 295 -14.65 6.95 -5.22
C VAL A 295 -13.86 5.80 -4.58
N ALA A 296 -14.09 5.54 -3.29
CA ALA A 296 -13.47 4.42 -2.58
C ALA A 296 -13.82 3.07 -3.22
N ALA A 297 -15.09 2.89 -3.63
CA ALA A 297 -15.51 1.69 -4.35
C ALA A 297 -14.85 1.56 -5.73
N LYS A 298 -14.73 2.65 -6.51
CA LYS A 298 -14.01 2.65 -7.80
C LYS A 298 -12.56 2.19 -7.62
N ASN A 299 -11.87 2.72 -6.62
CA ASN A 299 -10.50 2.32 -6.31
C ASN A 299 -10.40 0.85 -5.92
N THR A 300 -11.30 0.35 -5.05
CA THR A 300 -11.35 -1.09 -4.71
C THR A 300 -11.62 -1.96 -5.95
N ASN A 301 -12.56 -1.56 -6.82
CA ASN A 301 -12.89 -2.32 -8.01
C ASN A 301 -11.72 -2.38 -9.02
N ALA A 302 -10.91 -1.32 -9.11
CA ALA A 302 -9.75 -1.27 -9.98
C ALA A 302 -8.52 -1.97 -9.38
N THR A 303 -8.26 -1.78 -8.08
CA THR A 303 -7.04 -2.26 -7.41
C THR A 303 -7.20 -3.59 -6.70
N HIS A 304 -8.44 -4.04 -6.47
CA HIS A 304 -8.79 -5.22 -5.69
C HIS A 304 -8.34 -5.21 -4.21
N PHE A 305 -7.94 -4.06 -3.69
CA PHE A 305 -7.69 -3.86 -2.25
C PHE A 305 -8.98 -3.47 -1.54
N ALA A 306 -9.16 -3.92 -0.32
CA ALA A 306 -10.25 -3.46 0.53
C ALA A 306 -9.97 -2.02 0.99
N ASN A 307 -11.00 -1.15 0.99
CA ASN A 307 -10.85 0.24 1.42
C ASN A 307 -11.36 0.49 2.84
N GLY A 308 -10.99 1.64 3.41
CA GLY A 308 -11.36 2.07 4.75
C GLY A 308 -12.74 2.73 4.89
N VAL A 309 -13.55 2.79 3.81
CA VAL A 309 -14.84 3.47 3.79
C VAL A 309 -15.99 2.47 3.85
N LEU A 310 -16.63 2.31 5.01
CA LEU A 310 -17.71 1.33 5.20
C LEU A 310 -18.90 1.55 4.25
N ALA A 311 -19.26 2.81 4.01
CA ALA A 311 -20.37 3.18 3.14
C ALA A 311 -20.15 2.83 1.66
N SER A 312 -18.90 2.52 1.25
CA SER A 312 -18.56 2.10 -0.12
C SER A 312 -19.00 0.65 -0.44
N ARG A 313 -19.17 -0.21 0.57
CA ARG A 313 -19.40 -1.65 0.38
C ARG A 313 -20.52 -2.02 -0.59
N PRO A 314 -21.70 -1.36 -0.60
CA PRO A 314 -22.74 -1.66 -1.57
C PRO A 314 -22.39 -1.34 -3.03
N LEU A 315 -21.32 -0.56 -3.24
CA LEU A 315 -20.84 -0.13 -4.56
C LEU A 315 -19.63 -0.94 -5.05
N VAL A 316 -19.04 -1.77 -4.17
CA VAL A 316 -17.96 -2.69 -4.52
C VAL A 316 -18.54 -3.87 -5.32
N GLU A 317 -17.84 -4.27 -6.38
CA GLU A 317 -18.24 -5.40 -7.21
C GLU A 317 -18.44 -6.67 -6.38
N PRO A 318 -19.56 -7.40 -6.57
CA PRO A 318 -19.86 -8.60 -5.77
C PRO A 318 -18.75 -9.66 -5.79
N ALA A 319 -18.01 -9.77 -6.89
CA ALA A 319 -16.90 -10.71 -7.03
C ALA A 319 -15.73 -10.37 -6.09
N ILE A 320 -15.53 -9.09 -5.77
CA ILE A 320 -14.50 -8.61 -4.85
C ILE A 320 -15.04 -8.64 -3.41
N LEU A 321 -16.25 -8.08 -3.21
CA LEU A 321 -16.86 -7.99 -1.89
C LEU A 321 -17.06 -9.37 -1.21
N ASN A 322 -17.40 -10.39 -2.00
CA ASN A 322 -17.63 -11.75 -1.53
C ASN A 322 -16.36 -12.62 -1.56
N ASN A 323 -15.21 -12.06 -1.92
CA ASN A 323 -13.96 -12.80 -1.93
C ASN A 323 -13.36 -12.82 -0.51
N PRO A 324 -13.27 -14.01 0.16
CA PRO A 324 -12.76 -14.11 1.53
C PRO A 324 -11.26 -13.80 1.67
N SER A 325 -10.55 -13.68 0.58
CA SER A 325 -9.14 -13.27 0.59
C SER A 325 -8.97 -11.74 0.49
N VAL A 326 -10.02 -11.00 0.10
CA VAL A 326 -10.07 -9.53 0.11
C VAL A 326 -10.83 -9.05 1.36
N TYR A 327 -12.02 -9.63 1.60
CA TYR A 327 -12.85 -9.37 2.77
C TYR A 327 -13.00 -10.65 3.61
N PRO A 328 -12.01 -10.98 4.47
CA PRO A 328 -12.01 -12.20 5.26
C PRO A 328 -13.20 -12.27 6.22
N ASN A 329 -13.71 -13.50 6.43
CA ASN A 329 -14.72 -13.74 7.45
C ASN A 329 -14.14 -13.63 8.87
N GLU A 330 -15.01 -13.59 9.89
CA GLU A 330 -14.61 -13.44 11.30
C GLU A 330 -13.58 -14.49 11.77
N ALA A 331 -13.74 -15.75 11.36
CA ALA A 331 -12.82 -16.82 11.73
C ALA A 331 -11.40 -16.62 11.16
N THR A 332 -11.31 -16.05 9.95
CA THR A 332 -10.02 -15.66 9.35
C THR A 332 -9.49 -14.40 10.00
N MET A 333 -10.34 -13.36 10.18
CA MET A 333 -9.97 -12.12 10.84
C MET A 333 -9.39 -12.35 12.24
N ALA A 334 -9.90 -13.31 13.00
CA ALA A 334 -9.38 -13.68 14.33
C ALA A 334 -7.95 -14.25 14.31
N LYS A 335 -7.46 -14.71 13.16
CA LYS A 335 -6.09 -15.21 12.98
C LYS A 335 -5.13 -14.16 12.43
N LEU A 336 -5.66 -13.01 11.99
CA LEU A 336 -4.83 -11.91 11.49
C LEU A 336 -4.21 -11.14 12.66
N PHE A 337 -3.01 -10.65 12.44
CA PHE A 337 -2.29 -9.84 13.41
C PHE A 337 -1.73 -8.58 12.74
N ALA A 338 -1.64 -7.50 13.48
CA ALA A 338 -0.95 -6.29 13.06
C ALA A 338 0.40 -6.21 13.79
N VAL A 339 1.41 -5.64 13.12
CA VAL A 339 2.72 -5.40 13.72
C VAL A 339 2.84 -3.94 14.16
N THR A 340 3.64 -3.68 15.16
CA THR A 340 3.95 -2.34 15.66
C THR A 340 5.24 -1.83 15.05
N ALA A 341 5.32 -0.52 14.82
CA ALA A 341 6.54 0.11 14.35
C ALA A 341 7.70 -0.14 15.31
N PRO A 342 8.87 -0.62 14.83
CA PRO A 342 10.05 -0.79 15.63
C PRO A 342 10.59 0.56 16.14
N ASP A 343 11.29 0.56 17.26
CA ASP A 343 12.10 1.70 17.66
C ASP A 343 13.37 1.81 16.79
N ILE A 344 14.10 2.91 16.90
CA ILE A 344 15.29 3.19 16.08
C ILE A 344 16.38 2.11 16.25
N ALA A 345 16.57 1.57 17.46
CA ALA A 345 17.60 0.55 17.72
C ALA A 345 17.23 -0.78 17.05
N LEU A 346 15.96 -1.16 17.16
CA LEU A 346 15.42 -2.37 16.53
C LEU A 346 15.40 -2.22 15.00
N GLN A 347 15.05 -1.04 14.47
CA GLN A 347 15.06 -0.76 13.03
C GLN A 347 16.43 -0.99 12.40
N ARG A 348 17.52 -0.58 13.07
CA ARG A 348 18.89 -0.88 12.61
C ARG A 348 19.15 -2.39 12.52
N THR A 349 18.60 -3.16 13.45
CA THR A 349 18.69 -4.62 13.41
C THR A 349 17.89 -5.19 12.25
N VAL A 350 16.65 -4.75 12.05
CA VAL A 350 15.79 -5.14 10.91
C VAL A 350 16.52 -4.92 9.59
N THR A 351 17.00 -3.70 9.35
CA THR A 351 17.71 -3.33 8.10
C THR A 351 18.96 -4.19 7.87
N ARG A 352 19.78 -4.38 8.91
CA ARG A 352 21.00 -5.20 8.81
C ARG A 352 20.69 -6.66 8.50
N GLU A 353 19.76 -7.27 9.24
CA GLU A 353 19.41 -8.67 9.04
C GLU A 353 18.70 -8.88 7.68
N TRP A 354 17.89 -7.93 7.23
CA TRP A 354 17.28 -7.98 5.90
C TRP A 354 18.30 -7.88 4.78
N THR A 355 19.28 -6.99 4.90
CA THR A 355 20.40 -6.92 3.95
C THR A 355 21.11 -8.27 3.86
N ARG A 356 21.36 -8.94 5.00
CA ARG A 356 21.93 -10.28 5.05
C ARG A 356 21.09 -11.31 4.30
N VAL A 357 19.76 -11.30 4.49
CA VAL A 357 18.83 -12.18 3.75
C VAL A 357 18.97 -11.99 2.24
N LYS A 358 18.96 -10.75 1.78
CA LYS A 358 19.01 -10.45 0.33
C LYS A 358 20.36 -10.74 -0.31
N THR A 359 21.44 -10.45 0.38
CA THR A 359 22.80 -10.57 -0.17
C THR A 359 23.44 -11.94 0.09
N GLY A 360 22.97 -12.67 1.11
CA GLY A 360 23.57 -13.93 1.55
C GLY A 360 24.87 -13.74 2.33
N ARG A 361 25.16 -12.51 2.83
CA ARG A 361 26.41 -12.14 3.50
C ARG A 361 26.15 -11.51 4.86
#